data_612df0007e122c0a167d859e1a66b702
#
_entry.id   612df0007e122c0a167d859e1a66b702
#
_cell.length_a   1.000
_cell.length_b   1.000
_cell.length_c   1.000
_cell.angle_alpha   90.00
_cell.angle_beta   90.00
_cell.angle_gamma   90.00
#
_symmetry.space_group_name_H-M   'P 1'
#
loop_
_entity.id
_entity.type
_entity.pdbx_description
1 polymer ?
#
loop_
_entity_poly.entity_id
_entity_poly.type
_entity_poly.pdbx_seq_one_letter_code
_entity_poly.pdbx_strand_id
1 'polypeptide(L)'
;MYRGFDWWHTTRRRLRGNRPLQMLSVVMLVVFPAWCLFVLEYYNVQKLDMLTEFFAQRRGPALFALLVLYAVFALLLLLVRKGAVACGLLGAVSVIFAYINSMKVALNGDNFFPKDFFLAGELGEISSFVTVGPPEWFVLAAAATVFWVAALAVMGTGLPWDWKLRFPLALAGLLLCAIPFTATASATALLERFDLQVMDTALQSSNYEQNGFVSAFMLNLFTIHLEEPKDYSESYLAQLMEGYEAIPATNEEPFDVILVLSESFFDLRTLNGLDLSHNPLERYDELLTRENCYSGTFYSTALNGGTVRPEFEVLTGLTTDYLPGGSVPYEYVDREIEGYVSNYKDAGYTAVALHPYLKKFYSRDKAYPYLGYDAFYGEDEIVEMVDVDFRWNRISDASLERAIELCMDKAEGPMFLFAITMENHQPYSGELDEYSAVTVTSSVLNESLRRAVNIYAQRLYDADQMLGALADYVDSRARPTILVFFGDHKPNLGANLEAYIQTGVYDPEQWYDLENVKSLYSTPFVIYANRDISGGFFEGNRDNEITSYNLLNTVAVSTGFGRTAYMRALEELHRITPVYNVRLAQDLGAGLDRLVELQKQVTYDRIAGKGYSNG
;
A
#
# COMPACT_ATOMS: atom_id res chain seq x y z
N MET A 1 10.31 21.41 -50.52
CA MET A 1 10.57 21.57 -49.05
C MET A 1 10.99 22.99 -48.64
N TYR A 2 11.74 23.76 -49.41
CA TYR A 2 12.23 25.11 -49.03
C TYR A 2 11.16 26.19 -48.87
N ARG A 3 10.03 26.19 -49.64
CA ARG A 3 8.96 27.21 -49.55
C ARG A 3 8.12 27.15 -48.25
N GLY A 4 8.02 26.01 -47.59
CA GLY A 4 7.30 25.87 -46.32
C GLY A 4 8.05 26.46 -45.13
N PHE A 5 9.39 26.40 -45.16
CA PHE A 5 10.25 26.91 -44.09
C PHE A 5 10.26 28.44 -44.02
N ASP A 6 10.30 29.10 -45.19
CA ASP A 6 10.26 30.57 -45.28
C ASP A 6 8.88 31.16 -44.87
N TRP A 7 7.79 30.49 -45.23
CA TRP A 7 6.45 30.88 -44.79
C TRP A 7 6.31 30.80 -43.25
N TRP A 8 6.81 29.73 -42.64
CA TRP A 8 6.79 29.53 -41.18
C TRP A 8 7.58 30.62 -40.45
N HIS A 9 8.80 30.92 -40.87
CA HIS A 9 9.62 31.96 -40.27
C HIS A 9 9.00 33.37 -40.43
N THR A 10 8.40 33.65 -41.55
CA THR A 10 7.74 34.94 -41.82
C THR A 10 6.49 35.10 -40.98
N THR A 11 5.67 34.06 -40.89
CA THR A 11 4.45 34.04 -40.06
C THR A 11 4.79 34.19 -38.58
N ARG A 12 5.78 33.46 -38.12
CA ARG A 12 6.26 33.54 -36.73
C ARG A 12 6.82 34.94 -36.38
N ARG A 13 7.52 35.59 -37.29
CA ARG A 13 7.95 37.01 -37.12
C ARG A 13 6.77 37.97 -37.03
N ARG A 14 5.75 37.82 -37.85
CA ARG A 14 4.52 38.65 -37.83
C ARG A 14 3.76 38.46 -36.53
N LEU A 15 3.58 37.22 -36.06
CA LEU A 15 2.90 36.93 -34.83
C LEU A 15 3.66 37.51 -33.60
N ARG A 16 4.98 37.41 -33.57
CA ARG A 16 5.82 37.99 -32.53
C ARG A 16 5.93 39.51 -32.53
N GLY A 17 5.63 40.15 -33.63
CA GLY A 17 5.54 41.63 -33.75
C GLY A 17 4.18 42.18 -33.36
N ASN A 18 3.17 41.37 -33.18
CA ASN A 18 1.80 41.80 -32.87
C ASN A 18 1.61 41.99 -31.37
N ARG A 19 1.46 43.26 -30.89
CA ARG A 19 1.30 43.63 -29.50
C ARG A 19 0.16 42.89 -28.76
N PRO A 20 -1.07 42.80 -29.32
CA PRO A 20 -2.14 42.00 -28.69
C PRO A 20 -1.78 40.55 -28.47
N LEU A 21 -1.11 39.88 -29.43
CA LEU A 21 -0.66 38.50 -29.26
C LEU A 21 0.46 38.35 -28.24
N GLN A 22 1.32 39.35 -28.13
CA GLN A 22 2.34 39.36 -27.08
C GLN A 22 1.69 39.51 -25.70
N MET A 23 0.71 40.39 -25.53
CA MET A 23 -0.06 40.52 -24.30
C MET A 23 -0.77 39.20 -23.96
N LEU A 24 -1.41 38.56 -24.93
CA LEU A 24 -2.02 37.24 -24.73
C LEU A 24 -1.01 36.20 -24.32
N SER A 25 0.18 36.16 -24.94
CA SER A 25 1.23 35.21 -24.56
C SER A 25 1.75 35.42 -23.14
N VAL A 26 1.80 36.67 -22.67
CA VAL A 26 2.14 36.97 -21.26
C VAL A 26 1.05 36.49 -20.30
N VAL A 27 -0.23 36.75 -20.62
CA VAL A 27 -1.36 36.25 -19.81
C VAL A 27 -1.35 34.74 -19.77
N MET A 28 -1.19 34.07 -20.90
CA MET A 28 -1.10 32.60 -20.97
C MET A 28 0.07 32.08 -20.13
N LEU A 29 1.23 32.74 -20.19
CA LEU A 29 2.39 32.35 -19.39
C LEU A 29 2.12 32.48 -17.88
N VAL A 30 1.49 33.58 -17.45
CA VAL A 30 1.17 33.84 -16.04
C VAL A 30 0.09 32.88 -15.53
N VAL A 31 -0.92 32.57 -16.34
CA VAL A 31 -2.03 31.69 -15.93
C VAL A 31 -1.65 30.20 -15.96
N PHE A 32 -0.57 29.83 -16.65
CA PHE A 32 -0.21 28.44 -16.86
C PHE A 32 -0.01 27.61 -15.56
N PRO A 33 0.65 28.11 -14.49
CA PRO A 33 0.73 27.37 -13.23
C PRO A 33 -0.63 27.10 -12.59
N ALA A 34 -1.61 28.01 -12.75
CA ALA A 34 -2.98 27.78 -12.29
C ALA A 34 -3.70 26.69 -13.11
N TRP A 35 -3.42 26.60 -14.42
CA TRP A 35 -3.85 25.45 -15.22
C TRP A 35 -3.27 24.14 -14.73
N CYS A 36 -1.97 24.10 -14.41
CA CYS A 36 -1.32 22.91 -13.85
C CYS A 36 -1.95 22.53 -12.51
N LEU A 37 -2.24 23.50 -11.64
CA LEU A 37 -2.95 23.25 -10.38
C LEU A 37 -4.33 22.63 -10.64
N PHE A 38 -5.10 23.22 -11.57
CA PHE A 38 -6.41 22.67 -11.92
C PHE A 38 -6.33 21.21 -12.38
N VAL A 39 -5.36 20.86 -13.22
CA VAL A 39 -5.17 19.48 -13.68
C VAL A 39 -4.81 18.56 -12.52
N LEU A 40 -3.87 18.95 -11.68
CA LEU A 40 -3.44 18.13 -10.53
C LEU A 40 -4.59 17.89 -9.55
N GLU A 41 -5.33 18.94 -9.17
CA GLU A 41 -6.43 18.83 -8.21
C GLU A 41 -7.65 18.12 -8.80
N TYR A 42 -7.95 18.30 -10.11
CA TYR A 42 -9.04 17.55 -10.74
C TYR A 42 -8.80 16.03 -10.67
N TYR A 43 -7.58 15.57 -10.97
CA TYR A 43 -7.24 14.15 -10.92
C TYR A 43 -6.92 13.64 -9.50
N ASN A 44 -6.85 14.52 -8.52
CA ASN A 44 -6.82 14.17 -7.11
C ASN A 44 -8.21 13.75 -6.61
N VAL A 45 -9.24 14.55 -6.93
CA VAL A 45 -10.62 14.30 -6.45
C VAL A 45 -11.52 13.62 -7.47
N GLN A 46 -11.16 13.63 -8.76
CA GLN A 46 -11.84 12.99 -9.91
C GLN A 46 -13.32 13.40 -10.13
N LYS A 47 -13.81 14.43 -9.42
CA LYS A 47 -15.19 14.96 -9.53
C LYS A 47 -15.16 16.48 -9.55
N LEU A 48 -15.95 17.10 -10.45
CA LEU A 48 -15.98 18.56 -10.62
C LEU A 48 -16.63 19.28 -9.42
N ASP A 49 -17.62 18.69 -8.80
CA ASP A 49 -18.27 19.22 -7.60
C ASP A 49 -17.30 19.27 -6.43
N MET A 50 -16.56 18.18 -6.15
CA MET A 50 -15.51 18.14 -5.13
C MET A 50 -14.37 19.12 -5.42
N LEU A 51 -13.98 19.28 -6.69
CA LEU A 51 -12.97 20.26 -7.08
C LEU A 51 -13.44 21.70 -6.80
N THR A 52 -14.70 22.01 -7.12
CA THR A 52 -15.27 23.35 -6.84
C THR A 52 -15.39 23.60 -5.34
N GLU A 53 -15.75 22.59 -4.58
CA GLU A 53 -15.79 22.62 -3.12
C GLU A 53 -14.40 22.85 -2.53
N PHE A 54 -13.38 22.11 -2.98
CA PHE A 54 -11.98 22.31 -2.57
C PHE A 54 -11.55 23.77 -2.76
N PHE A 55 -11.72 24.35 -3.95
CA PHE A 55 -11.33 25.74 -4.18
C PHE A 55 -12.18 26.78 -3.41
N ALA A 56 -13.42 26.44 -3.06
CA ALA A 56 -14.30 27.31 -2.28
C ALA A 56 -14.00 27.28 -0.79
N GLN A 57 -13.78 26.11 -0.23
CA GLN A 57 -13.64 25.89 1.22
C GLN A 57 -12.18 25.84 1.69
N ARG A 58 -11.25 25.31 0.86
CA ARG A 58 -9.83 25.10 1.17
C ARG A 58 -8.92 26.15 0.49
N ARG A 59 -9.23 27.41 0.66
CA ARG A 59 -8.53 28.53 -0.02
C ARG A 59 -7.07 28.65 0.39
N GLY A 60 -6.74 28.36 1.64
CA GLY A 60 -5.36 28.39 2.16
C GLY A 60 -4.48 27.34 1.45
N PRO A 61 -4.82 26.04 1.51
CA PRO A 61 -4.13 24.98 0.79
C PRO A 61 -4.03 25.24 -0.72
N ALA A 62 -5.11 25.68 -1.37
CA ALA A 62 -5.11 26.01 -2.80
C ALA A 62 -4.14 27.16 -3.14
N LEU A 63 -4.08 28.19 -2.28
CA LEU A 63 -3.14 29.30 -2.45
C LEU A 63 -1.70 28.84 -2.24
N PHE A 64 -1.43 28.02 -1.22
CA PHE A 64 -0.11 27.44 -0.99
C PHE A 64 0.36 26.60 -2.19
N ALA A 65 -0.49 25.69 -2.68
CA ALA A 65 -0.22 24.89 -3.87
C ALA A 65 0.12 25.76 -5.09
N LEU A 66 -0.66 26.82 -5.31
CA LEU A 66 -0.43 27.75 -6.41
C LEU A 66 0.92 28.48 -6.27
N LEU A 67 1.28 28.92 -5.06
CA LEU A 67 2.57 29.54 -4.77
C LEU A 67 3.73 28.57 -5.02
N VAL A 68 3.62 27.30 -4.62
CA VAL A 68 4.62 26.26 -4.92
C VAL A 68 4.79 26.10 -6.43
N LEU A 69 3.72 26.00 -7.19
CA LEU A 69 3.80 25.86 -8.65
C LEU A 69 4.42 27.10 -9.31
N TYR A 70 4.12 28.31 -8.84
CA TYR A 70 4.79 29.52 -9.30
C TYR A 70 6.27 29.55 -8.93
N ALA A 71 6.64 29.03 -7.75
CA ALA A 71 8.01 28.94 -7.32
C ALA A 71 8.82 27.99 -8.24
N VAL A 72 8.30 26.80 -8.49
CA VAL A 72 8.89 25.82 -9.42
C VAL A 72 8.97 26.41 -10.82
N PHE A 73 7.91 27.09 -11.27
CA PHE A 73 7.88 27.74 -12.58
C PHE A 73 8.93 28.84 -12.72
N ALA A 74 9.12 29.68 -11.68
CA ALA A 74 10.17 30.70 -11.64
C ALA A 74 11.57 30.11 -11.73
N LEU A 75 11.82 28.98 -11.03
CA LEU A 75 13.07 28.23 -11.12
C LEU A 75 13.31 27.70 -12.54
N LEU A 76 12.29 27.10 -13.16
CA LEU A 76 12.36 26.63 -14.54
C LEU A 76 12.65 27.77 -15.53
N LEU A 77 12.01 28.93 -15.36
CA LEU A 77 12.26 30.11 -16.17
C LEU A 77 13.70 30.65 -15.99
N LEU A 78 14.26 30.52 -14.79
CA LEU A 78 15.67 30.87 -14.56
C LEU A 78 16.61 29.94 -15.35
N LEU A 79 16.34 28.63 -15.30
CA LEU A 79 17.18 27.62 -15.92
C LEU A 79 17.11 27.63 -17.45
N VAL A 80 15.89 27.56 -18.01
CA VAL A 80 15.73 27.33 -19.47
C VAL A 80 15.56 28.58 -20.32
N ARG A 81 15.37 29.76 -19.72
CA ARG A 81 15.28 31.07 -20.40
C ARG A 81 14.19 31.21 -21.48
N LYS A 82 13.35 30.22 -21.68
CA LYS A 82 12.27 30.18 -22.68
C LYS A 82 10.96 29.83 -22.02
N GLY A 83 9.99 30.75 -21.98
CA GLY A 83 8.72 30.56 -21.31
C GLY A 83 7.95 29.33 -21.79
N ALA A 84 7.89 29.09 -23.10
CA ALA A 84 7.25 27.90 -23.63
C ALA A 84 7.91 26.59 -23.20
N VAL A 85 9.25 26.55 -23.04
CA VAL A 85 9.96 25.37 -22.53
C VAL A 85 9.69 25.18 -21.04
N ALA A 86 9.70 26.26 -20.26
CA ALA A 86 9.36 26.18 -18.83
C ALA A 86 7.92 25.68 -18.63
N CYS A 87 6.95 26.19 -19.40
CA CYS A 87 5.58 25.66 -19.41
C CYS A 87 5.54 24.19 -19.84
N GLY A 88 6.30 23.80 -20.86
CA GLY A 88 6.37 22.41 -21.32
C GLY A 88 6.86 21.46 -20.24
N LEU A 89 7.90 21.83 -19.52
CA LEU A 89 8.44 21.02 -18.40
C LEU A 89 7.45 20.95 -17.23
N LEU A 90 6.93 22.10 -16.78
CA LEU A 90 5.96 22.13 -15.68
C LEU A 90 4.69 21.36 -16.06
N GLY A 91 4.16 21.57 -17.26
CA GLY A 91 2.95 20.90 -17.74
C GLY A 91 3.14 19.39 -17.88
N ALA A 92 4.29 18.95 -18.41
CA ALA A 92 4.59 17.52 -18.53
C ALA A 92 4.63 16.85 -17.15
N VAL A 93 5.33 17.44 -16.18
CA VAL A 93 5.39 16.92 -14.80
C VAL A 93 4.00 16.90 -14.17
N SER A 94 3.23 17.99 -14.31
CA SER A 94 1.86 18.05 -13.74
C SER A 94 0.93 16.99 -14.33
N VAL A 95 0.96 16.79 -15.65
CA VAL A 95 0.12 15.78 -16.33
C VAL A 95 0.55 14.36 -15.93
N ILE A 96 1.86 14.10 -15.85
CA ILE A 96 2.39 12.79 -15.42
C ILE A 96 1.98 12.50 -13.97
N PHE A 97 2.15 13.46 -13.07
CA PHE A 97 1.79 13.28 -11.65
C PHE A 97 0.28 13.10 -11.47
N ALA A 98 -0.53 13.89 -12.20
CA ALA A 98 -1.98 13.73 -12.21
C ALA A 98 -2.40 12.33 -12.67
N TYR A 99 -1.75 11.79 -13.72
CA TYR A 99 -1.99 10.45 -14.21
C TYR A 99 -1.63 9.38 -13.17
N ILE A 100 -0.40 9.43 -12.64
CA ILE A 100 0.07 8.45 -11.66
C ILE A 100 -0.83 8.48 -10.41
N ASN A 101 -1.15 9.67 -9.88
CA ASN A 101 -2.02 9.80 -8.72
C ASN A 101 -3.40 9.19 -8.99
N SER A 102 -4.02 9.57 -10.11
CA SER A 102 -5.34 9.05 -10.48
C SER A 102 -5.34 7.52 -10.63
N MET A 103 -4.27 6.95 -11.20
CA MET A 103 -4.13 5.51 -11.36
C MET A 103 -3.94 4.80 -10.01
N LYS A 104 -3.11 5.33 -9.12
CA LYS A 104 -2.91 4.76 -7.78
C LYS A 104 -4.20 4.79 -6.97
N VAL A 105 -4.90 5.91 -6.94
CA VAL A 105 -6.19 6.01 -6.25
C VAL A 105 -7.20 5.01 -6.79
N ALA A 106 -7.27 4.84 -8.12
CA ALA A 106 -8.19 3.90 -8.75
C ALA A 106 -7.83 2.42 -8.49
N LEU A 107 -6.54 2.10 -8.33
CA LEU A 107 -6.06 0.74 -8.15
C LEU A 107 -6.09 0.28 -6.70
N ASN A 108 -5.57 1.07 -5.78
CA ASN A 108 -5.38 0.68 -4.38
C ASN A 108 -5.87 1.71 -3.34
N GLY A 109 -6.54 2.77 -3.78
CA GLY A 109 -7.02 3.82 -2.89
C GLY A 109 -5.95 4.78 -2.36
N ASP A 110 -4.69 4.57 -2.71
CA ASP A 110 -3.58 5.40 -2.25
C ASP A 110 -3.23 6.52 -3.23
N ASN A 111 -2.84 7.67 -2.70
CA ASN A 111 -2.33 8.77 -3.50
C ASN A 111 -0.88 8.54 -3.94
N PHE A 112 -0.40 9.37 -4.88
CA PHE A 112 0.99 9.37 -5.30
C PHE A 112 1.86 10.15 -4.31
N PHE A 113 2.83 9.46 -3.69
CA PHE A 113 3.71 10.00 -2.64
C PHE A 113 5.11 10.30 -3.17
N PRO A 114 5.87 11.20 -2.51
CA PRO A 114 7.29 11.40 -2.81
C PRO A 114 8.12 10.11 -2.72
N LYS A 115 7.79 9.20 -1.83
CA LYS A 115 8.47 7.92 -1.67
C LYS A 115 8.29 6.96 -2.84
N ASP A 116 7.23 7.09 -3.61
CA ASP A 116 7.01 6.27 -4.81
C ASP A 116 8.14 6.41 -5.84
N PHE A 117 8.95 7.48 -5.77
CA PHE A 117 10.15 7.60 -6.59
C PHE A 117 11.20 6.54 -6.31
N PHE A 118 11.26 5.99 -5.11
CA PHE A 118 12.17 4.88 -4.78
C PHE A 118 11.76 3.59 -5.47
N LEU A 119 10.46 3.43 -5.76
CA LEU A 119 9.90 2.32 -6.56
C LEU A 119 10.08 2.53 -8.08
N ALA A 120 10.68 3.65 -8.51
CA ALA A 120 10.86 3.92 -9.95
C ALA A 120 11.69 2.85 -10.68
N GLY A 121 12.57 2.13 -9.98
CA GLY A 121 13.30 0.98 -10.51
C GLY A 121 12.40 -0.22 -10.83
N GLU A 122 11.21 -0.29 -10.24
CA GLU A 122 10.23 -1.36 -10.37
C GLU A 122 9.06 -1.00 -11.31
N LEU A 123 9.13 0.18 -11.96
CA LEU A 123 8.06 0.67 -12.85
C LEU A 123 7.69 -0.30 -13.97
N GLY A 124 8.66 -1.06 -14.49
CA GLY A 124 8.43 -2.09 -15.52
C GLY A 124 7.49 -3.18 -15.00
N GLU A 125 7.74 -3.64 -13.80
CA GLU A 125 6.96 -4.67 -13.11
C GLU A 125 5.57 -4.13 -12.74
N ILE A 126 5.52 -2.98 -12.08
CA ILE A 126 4.27 -2.32 -11.68
C ILE A 126 3.38 -2.07 -12.89
N SER A 127 3.95 -1.66 -14.04
CA SER A 127 3.18 -1.41 -15.26
C SER A 127 2.51 -2.66 -15.83
N SER A 128 3.07 -3.85 -15.57
CA SER A 128 2.48 -5.12 -16.01
C SER A 128 1.16 -5.46 -15.28
N PHE A 129 0.94 -4.85 -14.12
CA PHE A 129 -0.26 -5.04 -13.30
C PHE A 129 -1.36 -3.99 -13.58
N VAL A 130 -1.06 -2.95 -14.35
CA VAL A 130 -2.00 -1.85 -14.62
C VAL A 130 -2.91 -2.22 -15.79
N THR A 131 -4.18 -2.48 -15.51
CA THR A 131 -5.22 -2.75 -16.53
C THR A 131 -6.21 -1.62 -16.72
N VAL A 132 -6.13 -0.58 -15.89
CA VAL A 132 -7.04 0.55 -15.94
C VAL A 132 -6.62 1.50 -17.06
N GLY A 133 -7.55 1.85 -17.92
CA GLY A 133 -7.34 2.84 -18.97
C GLY A 133 -7.12 4.26 -18.40
N PRO A 134 -6.71 5.23 -19.24
CA PRO A 134 -6.55 6.59 -18.78
C PRO A 134 -7.88 7.13 -18.23
N PRO A 135 -7.84 7.92 -17.13
CA PRO A 135 -9.04 8.46 -16.51
C PRO A 135 -9.79 9.40 -17.47
N GLU A 136 -11.07 9.63 -17.17
CA GLU A 136 -11.91 10.52 -17.99
C GLU A 136 -11.24 11.87 -18.25
N TRP A 137 -11.42 12.39 -19.44
CA TRP A 137 -10.88 13.69 -19.89
C TRP A 137 -9.35 13.81 -19.87
N PHE A 138 -8.59 12.77 -19.46
CA PHE A 138 -7.13 12.83 -19.36
C PHE A 138 -6.46 13.20 -20.69
N VAL A 139 -6.88 12.56 -21.78
CA VAL A 139 -6.34 12.82 -23.13
C VAL A 139 -6.62 14.28 -23.54
N LEU A 140 -7.79 14.82 -23.17
CA LEU A 140 -8.14 16.22 -23.47
C LEU A 140 -7.30 17.19 -22.61
N ALA A 141 -7.09 16.92 -21.34
CA ALA A 141 -6.24 17.74 -20.47
C ALA A 141 -4.78 17.77 -20.95
N ALA A 142 -4.25 16.61 -21.34
CA ALA A 142 -2.92 16.49 -21.92
C ALA A 142 -2.83 17.24 -23.27
N ALA A 143 -3.81 17.06 -24.16
CA ALA A 143 -3.87 17.76 -25.44
C ALA A 143 -3.99 19.28 -25.28
N ALA A 144 -4.81 19.75 -24.33
CA ALA A 144 -4.95 21.18 -24.00
C ALA A 144 -3.62 21.75 -23.49
N THR A 145 -2.91 21.02 -22.64
CA THR A 145 -1.57 21.40 -22.14
C THR A 145 -0.56 21.52 -23.28
N VAL A 146 -0.50 20.53 -24.16
CA VAL A 146 0.37 20.54 -25.36
C VAL A 146 0.02 21.71 -26.29
N PHE A 147 -1.28 21.93 -26.55
CA PHE A 147 -1.74 23.05 -27.38
C PHE A 147 -1.34 24.40 -26.78
N TRP A 148 -1.50 24.57 -25.46
CA TRP A 148 -1.10 25.80 -24.75
C TRP A 148 0.40 26.09 -24.92
N VAL A 149 1.24 25.08 -24.68
CA VAL A 149 2.69 25.18 -24.85
C VAL A 149 3.07 25.48 -26.29
N ALA A 150 2.43 24.83 -27.26
CA ALA A 150 2.65 25.06 -28.69
C ALA A 150 2.26 26.50 -29.10
N ALA A 151 1.13 27.01 -28.63
CA ALA A 151 0.70 28.38 -28.85
C ALA A 151 1.73 29.38 -28.29
N LEU A 152 2.23 29.20 -27.08
CA LEU A 152 3.29 30.02 -26.50
C LEU A 152 4.61 29.92 -27.29
N ALA A 153 4.96 28.74 -27.81
CA ALA A 153 6.16 28.55 -28.61
C ALA A 153 6.09 29.33 -29.95
N VAL A 154 4.89 29.41 -30.52
CA VAL A 154 4.64 30.15 -31.77
C VAL A 154 4.59 31.65 -31.54
N MET A 155 3.78 32.13 -30.61
CA MET A 155 3.60 33.55 -30.30
C MET A 155 4.86 34.19 -29.71
N GLY A 156 5.60 33.43 -28.91
CA GLY A 156 6.73 33.93 -28.09
C GLY A 156 6.24 34.66 -26.85
N THR A 157 7.12 34.74 -25.87
CA THR A 157 6.80 35.41 -24.61
C THR A 157 7.33 36.81 -24.63
N GLY A 158 6.76 37.83 -25.02
CA GLY A 158 7.29 39.20 -25.15
C GLY A 158 7.92 39.83 -23.90
N LEU A 159 8.24 39.05 -22.87
CA LEU A 159 8.85 39.55 -21.66
C LEU A 159 10.38 39.68 -21.79
N PRO A 160 10.97 40.83 -21.45
CA PRO A 160 12.42 40.94 -21.30
C PRO A 160 12.82 40.18 -20.03
N TRP A 161 13.27 38.94 -20.21
CA TRP A 161 13.75 38.12 -19.12
C TRP A 161 15.16 38.59 -18.65
N ASP A 162 15.25 39.79 -18.06
CA ASP A 162 16.46 40.26 -17.43
C ASP A 162 16.75 39.44 -16.16
N TRP A 163 18.02 39.15 -15.90
CA TRP A 163 18.48 38.43 -14.71
C TRP A 163 18.03 39.14 -13.41
N LYS A 164 17.90 40.46 -13.40
CA LYS A 164 17.47 41.28 -12.27
C LYS A 164 16.04 40.97 -11.81
N LEU A 165 15.16 40.51 -12.69
CA LEU A 165 13.80 40.07 -12.36
C LEU A 165 13.76 38.57 -12.04
N ARG A 166 14.56 37.78 -12.76
CA ARG A 166 14.54 36.32 -12.65
C ARG A 166 15.18 35.81 -11.36
N PHE A 167 16.29 36.40 -10.95
CA PHE A 167 17.00 35.97 -9.76
C PHE A 167 16.18 36.12 -8.45
N PRO A 168 15.54 37.28 -8.15
CA PRO A 168 14.71 37.40 -6.97
C PRO A 168 13.50 36.44 -6.96
N LEU A 169 12.87 36.24 -8.13
CA LEU A 169 11.74 35.31 -8.26
C LEU A 169 12.18 33.86 -8.03
N ALA A 170 13.33 33.47 -8.59
CA ALA A 170 13.86 32.14 -8.39
C ALA A 170 14.33 31.93 -6.93
N LEU A 171 14.95 32.95 -6.32
CA LEU A 171 15.33 32.89 -4.91
C LEU A 171 14.11 32.80 -4.00
N ALA A 172 13.06 33.61 -4.25
CA ALA A 172 11.81 33.52 -3.52
C ALA A 172 11.16 32.13 -3.69
N GLY A 173 11.18 31.59 -4.91
CA GLY A 173 10.72 30.24 -5.20
C GLY A 173 11.52 29.16 -4.47
N LEU A 174 12.84 29.27 -4.48
CA LEU A 174 13.72 28.35 -3.76
C LEU A 174 13.46 28.38 -2.25
N LEU A 175 13.35 29.61 -1.69
CA LEU A 175 13.05 29.78 -0.28
C LEU A 175 11.69 29.19 0.07
N LEU A 176 10.66 29.41 -0.74
CA LEU A 176 9.34 28.84 -0.51
C LEU A 176 9.35 27.31 -0.57
N CYS A 177 10.09 26.72 -1.52
CA CYS A 177 10.28 25.27 -1.60
C CYS A 177 11.17 24.72 -0.47
N ALA A 178 12.02 25.54 0.15
CA ALA A 178 12.92 25.13 1.22
C ALA A 178 12.27 25.25 2.63
N ILE A 179 11.26 26.12 2.79
CA ILE A 179 10.56 26.30 4.07
C ILE A 179 10.15 24.97 4.71
N PRO A 180 9.62 24.05 3.96
CA PRO A 180 9.26 22.75 4.45
C PRO A 180 10.42 21.95 5.07
N PHE A 181 11.62 22.11 4.64
CA PHE A 181 12.80 21.39 5.16
C PHE A 181 13.43 22.07 6.40
N THR A 182 12.85 23.15 6.88
CA THR A 182 13.29 23.82 8.09
C THR A 182 12.35 23.47 9.25
N ALA A 183 12.70 22.49 10.08
CA ALA A 183 11.99 22.12 11.31
C ALA A 183 12.06 23.27 12.34
N THR A 184 11.48 24.44 12.03
CA THR A 184 11.47 25.62 12.89
C THR A 184 10.04 26.05 13.20
N ALA A 185 9.84 26.67 14.36
CA ALA A 185 8.57 27.30 14.74
C ALA A 185 8.00 28.24 13.65
N SER A 186 8.87 28.80 12.79
CA SER A 186 8.49 29.63 11.65
C SER A 186 7.83 28.83 10.52
N ALA A 187 8.26 27.59 10.29
CA ALA A 187 7.66 26.71 9.29
C ALA A 187 6.25 26.28 9.74
N THR A 188 6.10 25.88 11.01
CA THR A 188 4.81 25.53 11.58
C THR A 188 3.82 26.69 11.50
N ALA A 189 4.24 27.91 11.88
CA ALA A 189 3.41 29.10 11.79
C ALA A 189 2.99 29.45 10.34
N LEU A 190 3.83 29.14 9.35
CA LEU A 190 3.48 29.33 7.94
C LEU A 190 2.46 28.30 7.47
N LEU A 191 2.63 27.03 7.85
CA LEU A 191 1.68 25.97 7.54
C LEU A 191 0.30 26.26 8.13
N GLU A 192 0.25 26.67 9.40
CA GLU A 192 -0.98 27.12 10.08
C GLU A 192 -1.62 28.32 9.36
N ARG A 193 -0.82 29.27 8.86
CA ARG A 193 -1.32 30.45 8.14
C ARG A 193 -2.03 30.09 6.82
N PHE A 194 -1.64 28.99 6.19
CA PHE A 194 -2.30 28.46 4.99
C PHE A 194 -3.37 27.42 5.33
N ASP A 195 -3.71 27.25 6.62
CA ASP A 195 -4.68 26.23 7.06
C ASP A 195 -4.33 24.82 6.55
N LEU A 196 -3.03 24.52 6.50
CA LEU A 196 -2.56 23.19 6.09
C LEU A 196 -2.67 22.25 7.29
N GLN A 197 -3.43 21.19 7.10
CA GLN A 197 -3.63 20.16 8.10
C GLN A 197 -2.46 19.19 8.07
N VAL A 198 -1.64 19.19 9.13
CA VAL A 198 -0.65 18.11 9.31
C VAL A 198 -1.40 16.90 9.85
N MET A 199 -1.59 15.92 9.01
CA MET A 199 -2.30 14.70 9.34
C MET A 199 -1.34 13.57 9.68
N ASP A 200 -1.82 12.63 10.48
CA ASP A 200 -1.12 11.38 10.75
C ASP A 200 -0.81 10.65 9.44
N THR A 201 0.34 9.99 9.40
CA THR A 201 0.82 9.28 8.22
C THR A 201 -0.13 8.18 7.74
N ALA A 202 -0.96 7.66 8.64
CA ALA A 202 -1.98 6.67 8.33
C ALA A 202 -3.23 7.25 7.62
N LEU A 203 -3.45 8.57 7.69
CA LEU A 203 -4.64 9.23 7.14
C LEU A 203 -4.35 10.00 5.84
N GLN A 204 -3.55 9.41 4.96
CA GLN A 204 -3.06 10.11 3.77
C GLN A 204 -4.14 10.44 2.73
N SER A 205 -5.14 9.61 2.54
CA SER A 205 -6.29 9.95 1.68
C SER A 205 -6.98 11.24 2.14
N SER A 206 -7.21 11.37 3.45
CA SER A 206 -7.76 12.60 4.06
C SER A 206 -6.80 13.78 3.94
N ASN A 207 -5.47 13.56 4.02
CA ASN A 207 -4.47 14.59 3.77
C ASN A 207 -4.61 15.17 2.36
N TYR A 208 -4.69 14.31 1.34
CA TYR A 208 -4.82 14.73 -0.06
C TYR A 208 -6.18 15.35 -0.38
N GLU A 209 -7.24 14.92 0.29
CA GLU A 209 -8.56 15.52 0.17
C GLU A 209 -8.61 16.93 0.77
N GLN A 210 -8.05 17.13 1.97
CA GLN A 210 -8.13 18.41 2.69
C GLN A 210 -7.10 19.44 2.23
N ASN A 211 -5.88 19.01 1.95
CA ASN A 211 -4.79 19.89 1.55
C ASN A 211 -4.65 20.05 0.03
N GLY A 212 -5.29 19.18 -0.75
CA GLY A 212 -5.07 19.06 -2.19
C GLY A 212 -3.76 18.34 -2.52
N PHE A 213 -3.61 17.94 -3.79
CA PHE A 213 -2.47 17.13 -4.25
C PHE A 213 -1.11 17.79 -3.98
N VAL A 214 -0.93 19.04 -4.46
CA VAL A 214 0.38 19.70 -4.41
C VAL A 214 0.81 19.94 -2.97
N SER A 215 -0.11 20.42 -2.13
CA SER A 215 0.20 20.73 -0.72
C SER A 215 0.47 19.45 0.08
N ALA A 216 -0.36 18.42 -0.08
CA ALA A 216 -0.17 17.14 0.59
C ALA A 216 1.13 16.45 0.14
N PHE A 217 1.43 16.47 -1.16
CA PHE A 217 2.70 15.96 -1.69
C PHE A 217 3.91 16.69 -1.08
N MET A 218 3.82 18.03 -0.97
CA MET A 218 4.86 18.82 -0.31
C MET A 218 4.98 18.50 1.17
N LEU A 219 3.88 18.35 1.90
CA LEU A 219 3.89 17.93 3.30
C LEU A 219 4.57 16.57 3.47
N ASN A 220 4.27 15.61 2.60
CA ASN A 220 4.89 14.28 2.63
C ASN A 220 6.39 14.27 2.28
N LEU A 221 6.93 15.31 1.67
CA LEU A 221 8.39 15.45 1.54
C LEU A 221 9.10 15.64 2.89
N PHE A 222 8.39 16.12 3.93
CA PHE A 222 8.95 16.26 5.29
C PHE A 222 8.95 14.93 6.04
N THR A 223 7.94 14.09 5.78
CA THR A 223 7.74 12.83 6.48
C THR A 223 8.41 11.65 5.76
N ILE A 224 9.39 11.91 4.89
CA ILE A 224 10.18 10.84 4.23
C ILE A 224 10.97 10.03 5.26
N HIS A 225 11.38 10.65 6.36
CA HIS A 225 12.08 9.98 7.44
C HIS A 225 11.09 9.59 8.54
N LEU A 226 11.32 8.44 9.14
CA LEU A 226 10.60 8.03 10.33
C LEU A 226 10.95 9.00 11.48
N GLU A 227 9.96 9.69 12.00
CA GLU A 227 10.16 10.66 13.08
C GLU A 227 10.31 9.97 14.42
N GLU A 228 11.27 10.44 15.23
CA GLU A 228 11.41 10.00 16.61
C GLU A 228 10.15 10.37 17.40
N PRO A 229 9.47 9.39 18.02
CA PRO A 229 8.29 9.67 18.83
C PRO A 229 8.64 10.58 20.01
N LYS A 230 7.65 11.39 20.43
CA LYS A 230 7.79 12.23 21.61
C LYS A 230 8.13 11.38 22.85
N ASP A 231 9.00 11.90 23.68
CA ASP A 231 9.44 11.28 24.93
C ASP A 231 10.20 9.93 24.77
N TYR A 232 10.63 9.58 23.55
CA TYR A 232 11.39 8.36 23.27
C TYR A 232 12.66 8.27 24.15
N SER A 233 12.71 7.26 24.99
CA SER A 233 13.85 6.96 25.85
C SER A 233 13.74 5.54 26.42
N GLU A 234 14.87 4.96 26.86
CA GLU A 234 14.91 3.66 27.53
C GLU A 234 13.96 3.61 28.72
N SER A 235 14.00 4.64 29.57
CA SER A 235 13.16 4.73 30.77
C SER A 235 11.67 4.83 30.45
N TYR A 236 11.31 5.52 29.37
CA TYR A 236 9.90 5.63 28.97
C TYR A 236 9.38 4.32 28.37
N LEU A 237 10.18 3.64 27.53
CA LEU A 237 9.84 2.31 27.04
C LEU A 237 9.70 1.31 28.18
N ALA A 238 10.65 1.28 29.14
CA ALA A 238 10.56 0.43 30.32
C ALA A 238 9.27 0.71 31.13
N GLN A 239 8.88 1.98 31.28
CA GLN A 239 7.62 2.34 31.94
C GLN A 239 6.39 1.84 31.16
N LEU A 240 6.40 1.94 29.84
CA LEU A 240 5.31 1.44 28.99
C LEU A 240 5.24 -0.10 29.02
N MET A 241 6.38 -0.79 29.15
CA MET A 241 6.47 -2.25 29.26
C MET A 241 6.20 -2.77 30.67
N GLU A 242 6.10 -1.93 31.68
CA GLU A 242 5.89 -2.34 33.07
C GLU A 242 4.65 -3.23 33.23
N GLY A 243 4.82 -4.38 33.85
CA GLY A 243 3.76 -5.38 34.06
C GLY A 243 3.65 -6.45 32.95
N TYR A 244 4.45 -6.33 31.89
CA TYR A 244 4.56 -7.38 30.88
C TYR A 244 5.88 -8.13 31.05
N GLU A 245 5.78 -9.45 31.29
CA GLU A 245 6.93 -10.34 31.41
C GLU A 245 6.88 -11.39 30.30
N ALA A 246 8.04 -11.81 29.83
CA ALA A 246 8.14 -12.90 28.87
C ALA A 246 7.64 -14.23 29.52
N ILE A 247 7.00 -15.06 28.72
CA ILE A 247 6.54 -16.39 29.10
C ILE A 247 7.37 -17.41 28.33
N PRO A 248 8.06 -18.33 29.01
CA PRO A 248 8.80 -19.38 28.33
C PRO A 248 7.87 -20.34 27.58
N ALA A 249 8.42 -21.07 26.62
CA ALA A 249 7.68 -22.11 25.90
C ALA A 249 7.16 -23.17 26.88
N THR A 250 5.95 -23.64 26.66
CA THR A 250 5.26 -24.66 27.48
C THR A 250 4.97 -25.92 26.69
N ASN A 251 5.18 -25.94 25.38
CA ASN A 251 5.04 -27.12 24.53
C ASN A 251 6.18 -28.12 24.78
N GLU A 252 5.83 -29.40 24.86
CA GLU A 252 6.82 -30.49 25.02
C GLU A 252 7.59 -30.77 23.74
N GLU A 253 6.91 -30.64 22.59
CA GLU A 253 7.50 -30.77 21.27
C GLU A 253 7.23 -29.48 20.44
N PRO A 254 8.23 -28.97 19.69
CA PRO A 254 8.05 -27.83 18.85
C PRO A 254 7.14 -28.14 17.64
N PHE A 255 6.23 -27.24 17.34
CA PHE A 255 5.44 -27.30 16.10
C PHE A 255 6.26 -26.75 14.93
N ASP A 256 6.33 -27.49 13.83
CA ASP A 256 6.68 -26.88 12.55
C ASP A 256 5.58 -25.89 12.15
N VAL A 257 5.96 -24.73 11.60
CA VAL A 257 5.03 -23.68 11.20
C VAL A 257 5.07 -23.51 9.69
N ILE A 258 3.91 -23.68 9.04
CA ILE A 258 3.70 -23.34 7.63
C ILE A 258 2.78 -22.12 7.63
N LEU A 259 3.34 -20.95 7.32
CA LEU A 259 2.62 -19.68 7.21
C LEU A 259 2.45 -19.33 5.73
N VAL A 260 1.23 -19.24 5.25
CA VAL A 260 0.91 -18.90 3.86
C VAL A 260 0.14 -17.59 3.81
N LEU A 261 0.75 -16.60 3.19
CA LEU A 261 0.08 -15.40 2.73
C LEU A 261 -0.47 -15.70 1.33
N SER A 262 -1.77 -15.91 1.24
CA SER A 262 -2.45 -16.13 -0.03
C SER A 262 -2.88 -14.81 -0.64
N GLU A 263 -2.26 -14.45 -1.74
CA GLU A 263 -2.50 -13.22 -2.49
C GLU A 263 -4.00 -13.02 -2.76
N SER A 264 -4.53 -11.91 -2.28
CA SER A 264 -5.92 -11.50 -2.51
C SER A 264 -6.98 -12.57 -2.13
N PHE A 265 -6.70 -13.45 -1.16
CA PHE A 265 -7.65 -14.47 -0.72
C PHE A 265 -8.82 -13.84 0.04
N PHE A 266 -9.99 -13.86 -0.58
CA PHE A 266 -11.20 -13.19 -0.08
C PHE A 266 -12.43 -14.04 -0.39
N ASP A 267 -13.35 -14.16 0.57
CA ASP A 267 -14.60 -14.90 0.36
C ASP A 267 -15.54 -14.17 -0.61
N LEU A 268 -15.46 -14.55 -1.87
CA LEU A 268 -16.27 -14.00 -2.96
C LEU A 268 -17.77 -14.15 -2.74
N ARG A 269 -18.21 -15.13 -1.93
CA ARG A 269 -19.61 -15.40 -1.63
C ARG A 269 -20.26 -14.28 -0.80
N THR A 270 -19.46 -13.40 -0.19
CA THR A 270 -19.92 -12.21 0.52
C THR A 270 -20.40 -11.09 -0.40
N LEU A 271 -20.09 -11.17 -1.71
CA LEU A 271 -20.58 -10.22 -2.70
C LEU A 271 -22.03 -10.56 -3.08
N ASN A 272 -22.96 -9.63 -2.86
CA ASN A 272 -24.37 -9.86 -3.16
C ASN A 272 -24.66 -9.88 -4.67
N GLY A 273 -25.63 -10.68 -5.08
CA GLY A 273 -26.11 -10.72 -6.47
C GLY A 273 -25.19 -11.45 -7.43
N LEU A 274 -24.36 -12.37 -6.91
CA LEU A 274 -23.57 -13.31 -7.68
C LEU A 274 -24.19 -14.71 -7.63
N ASP A 275 -24.25 -15.38 -8.77
CA ASP A 275 -24.59 -16.80 -8.87
C ASP A 275 -23.33 -17.56 -9.33
N LEU A 276 -22.84 -18.44 -8.47
CA LEU A 276 -21.63 -19.25 -8.68
C LEU A 276 -22.02 -20.64 -9.16
N SER A 277 -21.39 -21.12 -10.25
CA SER A 277 -21.65 -22.49 -10.77
C SER A 277 -21.10 -23.58 -9.84
N HIS A 278 -20.09 -23.26 -9.03
CA HIS A 278 -19.44 -24.13 -8.07
C HIS A 278 -18.95 -23.31 -6.86
N ASN A 279 -18.86 -23.92 -5.70
CA ASN A 279 -18.31 -23.26 -4.50
C ASN A 279 -16.78 -23.07 -4.67
N PRO A 280 -16.27 -21.82 -4.74
CA PRO A 280 -14.84 -21.60 -4.91
C PRO A 280 -14.02 -21.84 -3.63
N LEU A 281 -14.66 -22.12 -2.50
CA LEU A 281 -14.06 -22.30 -1.18
C LEU A 281 -14.52 -23.62 -0.53
N GLU A 282 -14.60 -24.70 -1.31
CA GLU A 282 -15.09 -26.00 -0.81
C GLU A 282 -14.10 -26.65 0.16
N ARG A 283 -12.79 -26.53 -0.11
CA ARG A 283 -11.75 -27.08 0.77
C ARG A 283 -11.60 -26.27 2.06
N TYR A 284 -11.76 -24.94 1.98
CA TYR A 284 -11.86 -24.08 3.15
C TYR A 284 -13.05 -24.49 4.04
N ASP A 285 -14.26 -24.63 3.45
CA ASP A 285 -15.46 -25.04 4.21
C ASP A 285 -15.29 -26.44 4.83
N GLU A 286 -14.66 -27.39 4.12
CA GLU A 286 -14.32 -28.72 4.64
C GLU A 286 -13.36 -28.61 5.83
N LEU A 287 -12.30 -27.82 5.69
CA LEU A 287 -11.28 -27.64 6.74
C LEU A 287 -11.88 -27.07 8.04
N LEU A 288 -12.85 -26.16 7.94
CA LEU A 288 -13.53 -25.60 9.11
C LEU A 288 -14.31 -26.64 9.93
N THR A 289 -14.57 -27.83 9.38
CA THR A 289 -15.24 -28.93 10.11
C THR A 289 -14.26 -29.82 10.87
N ARG A 290 -12.94 -29.70 10.62
CA ARG A 290 -11.92 -30.53 11.27
C ARG A 290 -11.66 -30.06 12.72
N GLU A 291 -11.29 -30.98 13.59
CA GLU A 291 -10.78 -30.65 14.92
C GLU A 291 -9.47 -29.87 14.80
N ASN A 292 -9.13 -29.07 15.81
CA ASN A 292 -7.92 -28.22 15.82
C ASN A 292 -7.84 -27.20 14.67
N CYS A 293 -9.01 -26.77 14.17
CA CYS A 293 -9.15 -25.73 13.17
C CYS A 293 -9.81 -24.49 13.80
N TYR A 294 -9.15 -23.35 13.67
CA TYR A 294 -9.67 -22.03 14.04
C TYR A 294 -9.66 -21.13 12.82
N SER A 295 -10.72 -20.38 12.64
CA SER A 295 -10.85 -19.43 11.54
C SER A 295 -11.54 -18.15 12.01
N GLY A 296 -11.41 -17.09 11.25
CA GLY A 296 -12.05 -15.82 11.56
C GLY A 296 -11.71 -14.75 10.52
N THR A 297 -11.82 -13.51 10.95
CA THR A 297 -11.60 -12.33 10.12
C THR A 297 -10.24 -11.69 10.43
N PHE A 298 -9.39 -11.63 9.42
CA PHE A 298 -8.14 -10.92 9.46
C PHE A 298 -8.34 -9.50 8.92
N TYR A 299 -7.93 -8.51 9.70
CA TYR A 299 -7.97 -7.10 9.29
C TYR A 299 -6.61 -6.64 8.83
N SER A 300 -6.54 -6.39 7.54
CA SER A 300 -5.33 -5.94 6.85
C SER A 300 -5.13 -4.43 6.97
N THR A 301 -3.88 -3.99 6.85
CA THR A 301 -3.51 -2.58 6.65
C THR A 301 -3.42 -2.18 5.19
N ALA A 302 -3.70 -3.13 4.28
CA ALA A 302 -3.66 -2.96 2.83
C ALA A 302 -5.05 -3.15 2.20
N LEU A 303 -5.27 -2.49 1.06
CA LEU A 303 -6.50 -2.58 0.26
C LEU A 303 -6.13 -2.64 -1.22
N ASN A 304 -6.64 -3.64 -1.95
CA ASN A 304 -6.43 -3.83 -3.38
C ASN A 304 -4.95 -3.89 -3.83
N GLY A 305 -4.03 -4.17 -2.93
CA GLY A 305 -2.58 -4.22 -3.15
C GLY A 305 -1.81 -3.68 -1.96
N GLY A 306 -0.48 -3.77 -2.00
CA GLY A 306 0.37 -3.37 -0.89
C GLY A 306 0.63 -4.49 0.11
N THR A 307 0.65 -5.74 -0.37
CA THR A 307 0.94 -7.00 0.34
C THR A 307 2.05 -6.88 1.38
N VAL A 308 3.09 -6.10 1.08
CA VAL A 308 4.25 -5.91 1.96
C VAL A 308 3.90 -5.30 3.33
N ARG A 309 2.77 -4.59 3.46
CA ARG A 309 2.35 -3.98 4.73
C ARG A 309 1.85 -5.04 5.73
N PRO A 310 0.76 -5.79 5.44
CA PRO A 310 0.33 -6.86 6.33
C PRO A 310 1.39 -7.96 6.46
N GLU A 311 2.19 -8.25 5.44
CA GLU A 311 3.33 -9.15 5.50
C GLU A 311 4.32 -8.74 6.59
N PHE A 312 4.79 -7.48 6.56
CA PHE A 312 5.71 -6.95 7.56
C PHE A 312 5.12 -7.03 8.99
N GLU A 313 3.86 -6.65 9.15
CA GLU A 313 3.18 -6.69 10.45
C GLU A 313 3.04 -8.12 11.00
N VAL A 314 2.66 -9.07 10.14
CA VAL A 314 2.56 -10.49 10.51
C VAL A 314 3.92 -11.05 10.94
N LEU A 315 4.99 -10.72 10.22
CA LEU A 315 6.33 -11.28 10.50
C LEU A 315 7.03 -10.64 11.69
N THR A 316 6.70 -9.39 12.02
CA THR A 316 7.42 -8.63 13.04
C THR A 316 6.63 -8.34 14.31
N GLY A 317 5.29 -8.32 14.23
CA GLY A 317 4.42 -7.81 15.30
C GLY A 317 4.42 -6.28 15.41
N LEU A 318 5.14 -5.59 14.56
CA LEU A 318 5.16 -4.12 14.50
C LEU A 318 4.01 -3.63 13.61
N THR A 319 3.60 -2.37 13.77
CA THR A 319 2.58 -1.78 12.90
C THR A 319 3.17 -0.84 11.85
N THR A 320 2.58 -0.85 10.66
CA THR A 320 2.94 0.09 9.58
C THR A 320 2.22 1.43 9.68
N ASP A 321 1.32 1.62 10.63
CA ASP A 321 0.53 2.84 10.80
C ASP A 321 1.39 4.09 11.06
N TYR A 322 2.54 3.93 11.70
CA TYR A 322 3.46 5.02 12.02
C TYR A 322 4.58 5.21 11.01
N LEU A 323 4.63 4.39 9.97
CA LEU A 323 5.57 4.60 8.87
C LEU A 323 5.09 5.73 7.95
N PRO A 324 6.00 6.49 7.33
CA PRO A 324 5.63 7.51 6.36
C PRO A 324 4.69 6.98 5.27
N GLY A 325 3.72 7.81 4.87
CA GLY A 325 2.73 7.43 3.85
C GLY A 325 3.37 6.96 2.55
N GLY A 326 2.83 5.89 1.96
CA GLY A 326 3.36 5.27 0.75
C GLY A 326 4.67 4.49 0.94
N SER A 327 5.11 4.28 2.19
CA SER A 327 6.33 3.52 2.46
C SER A 327 6.19 2.04 2.15
N VAL A 328 7.25 1.47 1.61
CA VAL A 328 7.54 0.03 1.68
C VAL A 328 8.25 -0.21 3.00
N PRO A 329 7.67 -0.96 3.95
CA PRO A 329 8.26 -1.15 5.27
C PRO A 329 9.71 -1.65 5.22
N TYR A 330 10.02 -2.54 4.29
CA TYR A 330 11.36 -3.11 4.14
C TYR A 330 12.45 -2.13 3.71
N GLU A 331 12.11 -0.96 3.20
CA GLU A 331 13.09 0.11 2.94
C GLU A 331 13.70 0.71 4.21
N TYR A 332 13.06 0.49 5.37
CA TYR A 332 13.56 0.92 6.68
C TYR A 332 14.30 -0.17 7.43
N VAL A 333 14.31 -1.41 6.91
CA VAL A 333 14.98 -2.55 7.54
C VAL A 333 16.44 -2.58 7.07
N ASP A 334 17.32 -1.98 7.84
CA ASP A 334 18.79 -1.93 7.60
C ASP A 334 19.60 -2.59 8.73
N ARG A 335 18.91 -3.24 9.68
CA ARG A 335 19.47 -3.91 10.86
C ARG A 335 18.57 -5.07 11.28
N GLU A 336 19.07 -5.89 12.20
CA GLU A 336 18.28 -6.96 12.83
C GLU A 336 17.05 -6.37 13.55
N ILE A 337 15.88 -6.94 13.25
CA ILE A 337 14.60 -6.58 13.84
C ILE A 337 14.14 -7.73 14.73
N GLU A 338 13.98 -7.47 16.03
CA GLU A 338 13.28 -8.41 16.89
C GLU A 338 11.79 -8.47 16.49
N GLY A 339 11.33 -9.67 16.17
CA GLY A 339 9.96 -9.95 15.73
C GLY A 339 9.66 -11.43 15.86
N TYR A 340 8.55 -11.88 15.25
CA TYR A 340 8.19 -13.30 15.37
C TYR A 340 9.21 -14.21 14.69
N VAL A 341 9.72 -13.85 13.52
CA VAL A 341 10.70 -14.67 12.78
C VAL A 341 11.98 -14.85 13.59
N SER A 342 12.54 -13.75 14.13
CA SER A 342 13.75 -13.82 14.98
C SER A 342 13.49 -14.65 16.26
N ASN A 343 12.29 -14.55 16.86
CA ASN A 343 11.93 -15.36 18.04
C ASN A 343 11.92 -16.87 17.74
N TYR A 344 11.40 -17.28 16.56
CA TYR A 344 11.49 -18.66 16.11
C TYR A 344 12.95 -19.08 15.88
N LYS A 345 13.74 -18.21 15.28
CA LYS A 345 15.16 -18.45 15.04
C LYS A 345 15.94 -18.66 16.36
N ASP A 346 15.70 -17.79 17.34
CA ASP A 346 16.33 -17.86 18.68
C ASP A 346 15.90 -19.13 19.43
N ALA A 347 14.71 -19.63 19.15
CA ALA A 347 14.22 -20.93 19.66
C ALA A 347 14.80 -22.13 18.90
N GLY A 348 15.72 -21.94 17.95
CA GLY A 348 16.41 -23.01 17.21
C GLY A 348 15.69 -23.51 15.97
N TYR A 349 14.71 -22.78 15.45
CA TYR A 349 14.06 -23.11 14.18
C TYR A 349 14.93 -22.70 12.99
N THR A 350 14.83 -23.46 11.90
CA THR A 350 15.27 -23.00 10.60
C THR A 350 14.17 -22.15 9.97
N ALA A 351 14.46 -20.90 9.64
CA ALA A 351 13.51 -19.99 9.04
C ALA A 351 13.71 -19.87 7.53
N VAL A 352 12.69 -20.21 6.74
CA VAL A 352 12.73 -20.23 5.28
C VAL A 352 11.56 -19.43 4.72
N ALA A 353 11.81 -18.63 3.67
CA ALA A 353 10.78 -17.94 2.91
C ALA A 353 10.74 -18.41 1.45
N LEU A 354 9.53 -18.49 0.87
CA LEU A 354 9.29 -18.78 -0.54
C LEU A 354 8.36 -17.74 -1.15
N HIS A 355 8.71 -17.24 -2.35
CA HIS A 355 7.84 -16.36 -3.12
C HIS A 355 8.08 -16.57 -4.61
N PRO A 356 7.11 -17.09 -5.39
CA PRO A 356 7.27 -17.39 -6.81
C PRO A 356 7.26 -16.11 -7.66
N TYR A 357 8.11 -15.15 -7.28
CA TYR A 357 8.33 -13.88 -7.93
C TYR A 357 9.73 -13.33 -7.67
N LEU A 358 10.02 -12.11 -8.16
CA LEU A 358 11.32 -11.46 -8.02
C LEU A 358 11.66 -11.16 -6.56
N LYS A 359 12.77 -11.69 -6.07
CA LYS A 359 13.25 -11.47 -4.68
C LYS A 359 13.48 -10.01 -4.32
N LYS A 360 13.85 -9.19 -5.31
CA LYS A 360 14.12 -7.76 -5.13
C LYS A 360 12.84 -6.93 -4.95
N PHE A 361 11.68 -7.46 -5.36
CA PHE A 361 10.43 -6.74 -5.26
C PHE A 361 10.14 -6.40 -3.80
N TYR A 362 9.84 -5.14 -3.52
CA TYR A 362 9.73 -4.57 -2.16
C TYR A 362 11.01 -4.69 -1.31
N SER A 363 12.19 -4.88 -1.91
CA SER A 363 13.47 -5.04 -1.19
C SER A 363 13.53 -6.23 -0.22
N ARG A 364 12.73 -7.29 -0.45
CA ARG A 364 12.69 -8.49 0.41
C ARG A 364 14.05 -9.18 0.52
N ASP A 365 14.80 -9.23 -0.60
CA ASP A 365 16.16 -9.80 -0.64
C ASP A 365 17.13 -9.16 0.37
N LYS A 366 16.90 -7.90 0.72
CA LYS A 366 17.72 -7.17 1.70
C LYS A 366 17.17 -7.27 3.12
N ALA A 367 15.83 -7.25 3.26
CA ALA A 367 15.18 -7.18 4.56
C ALA A 367 15.09 -8.54 5.27
N TYR A 368 14.81 -9.62 4.54
CA TYR A 368 14.57 -10.93 5.15
C TYR A 368 15.75 -11.46 5.99
N PRO A 369 17.03 -11.30 5.59
CA PRO A 369 18.14 -11.66 6.48
C PRO A 369 18.09 -10.93 7.84
N TYR A 370 17.67 -9.66 7.87
CA TYR A 370 17.54 -8.88 9.09
C TYR A 370 16.31 -9.26 9.94
N LEU A 371 15.31 -9.90 9.35
CA LEU A 371 14.19 -10.48 10.09
C LEU A 371 14.53 -11.85 10.71
N GLY A 372 15.65 -12.47 10.32
CA GLY A 372 16.09 -13.76 10.85
C GLY A 372 15.95 -14.95 9.90
N TYR A 373 15.58 -14.75 8.63
CA TYR A 373 15.49 -15.86 7.67
C TYR A 373 16.87 -16.43 7.30
N ASP A 374 16.99 -17.75 7.29
CA ASP A 374 18.17 -18.49 6.84
C ASP A 374 18.25 -18.57 5.32
N ALA A 375 17.09 -18.66 4.66
CA ALA A 375 16.99 -18.73 3.20
C ALA A 375 15.73 -18.04 2.69
N PHE A 376 15.85 -17.45 1.50
CA PHE A 376 14.73 -16.91 0.74
C PHE A 376 14.82 -17.41 -0.70
N TYR A 377 13.83 -18.16 -1.14
CA TYR A 377 13.73 -18.73 -2.48
C TYR A 377 12.70 -17.93 -3.30
N GLY A 378 13.17 -17.36 -4.42
CA GLY A 378 12.35 -16.63 -5.38
C GLY A 378 11.91 -17.52 -6.55
N GLU A 379 11.39 -16.89 -7.63
CA GLU A 379 10.92 -17.59 -8.83
C GLU A 379 11.99 -18.52 -9.42
N ASP A 380 13.21 -18.02 -9.60
CA ASP A 380 14.31 -18.77 -10.23
C ASP A 380 14.63 -20.05 -9.44
N GLU A 381 14.76 -19.95 -8.11
CA GLU A 381 15.07 -21.10 -7.27
C GLU A 381 13.89 -22.09 -7.17
N ILE A 382 12.64 -21.62 -7.15
CA ILE A 382 11.46 -22.50 -7.12
C ILE A 382 11.37 -23.33 -8.39
N VAL A 383 11.65 -22.74 -9.57
CA VAL A 383 11.71 -23.46 -10.86
C VAL A 383 12.79 -24.54 -10.86
N GLU A 384 13.91 -24.34 -10.14
CA GLU A 384 14.96 -25.36 -10.00
C GLU A 384 14.60 -26.45 -8.97
N MET A 385 13.72 -26.14 -8.00
CA MET A 385 13.38 -27.04 -6.89
C MET A 385 12.32 -28.08 -7.28
N VAL A 386 11.32 -27.67 -8.05
CA VAL A 386 10.15 -28.50 -8.42
C VAL A 386 9.75 -28.29 -9.87
N ASP A 387 9.04 -29.27 -10.46
CA ASP A 387 8.38 -29.06 -11.74
C ASP A 387 7.26 -28.03 -11.56
N VAL A 388 7.32 -26.91 -12.31
CA VAL A 388 6.36 -25.83 -12.18
C VAL A 388 5.33 -25.82 -13.30
N ASP A 389 4.09 -25.58 -12.94
CA ASP A 389 3.00 -25.27 -13.83
C ASP A 389 2.76 -23.77 -13.82
N PHE A 390 2.47 -23.20 -14.98
CA PHE A 390 2.11 -21.78 -15.10
C PHE A 390 0.62 -21.63 -15.33
N ARG A 391 -0.01 -20.82 -14.47
CA ARG A 391 -1.39 -20.38 -14.61
C ARG A 391 -1.38 -18.85 -14.69
N TRP A 392 -2.14 -18.27 -15.62
CA TRP A 392 -2.25 -16.80 -15.77
C TRP A 392 -0.88 -16.08 -15.88
N ASN A 393 0.11 -16.72 -16.52
CA ASN A 393 1.50 -16.28 -16.61
C ASN A 393 2.23 -16.17 -15.24
N ARG A 394 1.79 -16.92 -14.25
CA ARG A 394 2.39 -17.03 -12.91
C ARG A 394 2.71 -18.50 -12.61
N ILE A 395 3.68 -18.74 -11.76
CA ILE A 395 3.85 -20.05 -11.15
C ILE A 395 2.57 -20.36 -10.36
N SER A 396 2.00 -21.54 -10.57
CA SER A 396 0.75 -21.93 -9.93
C SER A 396 0.89 -22.14 -8.43
N ASP A 397 -0.21 -21.97 -7.71
CA ASP A 397 -0.29 -22.23 -6.27
C ASP A 397 0.02 -23.71 -5.97
N ALA A 398 -0.42 -24.63 -6.83
CA ALA A 398 -0.05 -26.06 -6.75
C ALA A 398 1.46 -26.30 -6.91
N SER A 399 2.18 -25.50 -7.68
CA SER A 399 3.64 -25.59 -7.79
C SER A 399 4.33 -25.07 -6.53
N LEU A 400 3.83 -23.97 -5.95
CA LEU A 400 4.32 -23.46 -4.69
C LEU A 400 4.07 -24.42 -3.54
N GLU A 401 2.90 -25.09 -3.52
CA GLU A 401 2.58 -26.14 -2.55
C GLU A 401 3.65 -27.24 -2.57
N ARG A 402 4.01 -27.78 -3.76
CA ARG A 402 5.09 -28.77 -3.90
C ARG A 402 6.44 -28.28 -3.38
N ALA A 403 6.75 -26.98 -3.57
CA ALA A 403 7.97 -26.38 -3.04
C ALA A 403 7.96 -26.27 -1.51
N ILE A 404 6.81 -25.94 -0.91
CA ILE A 404 6.60 -25.93 0.53
C ILE A 404 6.83 -27.32 1.11
N GLU A 405 6.17 -28.36 0.57
CA GLU A 405 6.32 -29.74 1.01
C GLU A 405 7.78 -30.20 0.94
N LEU A 406 8.45 -29.91 -0.19
CA LEU A 406 9.85 -30.26 -0.38
C LEU A 406 10.77 -29.62 0.68
N CYS A 407 10.54 -28.36 1.03
CA CYS A 407 11.30 -27.68 2.08
C CYS A 407 11.04 -28.31 3.45
N MET A 408 9.77 -28.57 3.77
CA MET A 408 9.35 -29.17 5.03
C MET A 408 9.88 -30.60 5.20
N ASP A 409 9.92 -31.39 4.12
CA ASP A 409 10.42 -32.78 4.13
C ASP A 409 11.95 -32.86 4.30
N LYS A 410 12.67 -31.85 3.84
CA LYS A 410 14.12 -31.73 4.00
C LYS A 410 14.56 -31.21 5.37
N ALA A 411 13.62 -30.73 6.20
CA ALA A 411 13.94 -30.14 7.49
C ALA A 411 14.44 -31.18 8.51
N GLU A 412 15.66 -31.04 8.98
CA GLU A 412 16.25 -31.91 10.03
C GLU A 412 15.78 -31.51 11.44
N GLY A 413 15.42 -30.23 11.65
CA GLY A 413 14.96 -29.64 12.90
C GLY A 413 13.58 -28.97 12.77
N PRO A 414 13.12 -28.24 13.80
CA PRO A 414 11.89 -27.47 13.68
C PRO A 414 12.04 -26.37 12.64
N MET A 415 10.98 -26.15 11.85
CA MET A 415 10.98 -25.19 10.74
C MET A 415 9.89 -24.15 10.89
N PHE A 416 10.23 -22.90 10.64
CA PHE A 416 9.33 -21.81 10.37
C PHE A 416 9.42 -21.48 8.87
N LEU A 417 8.38 -21.87 8.12
CA LEU A 417 8.32 -21.64 6.69
C LEU A 417 7.24 -20.59 6.41
N PHE A 418 7.61 -19.54 5.68
CA PHE A 418 6.71 -18.53 5.18
C PHE A 418 6.62 -18.60 3.66
N ALA A 419 5.42 -18.67 3.11
CA ALA A 419 5.19 -18.66 1.67
C ALA A 419 4.22 -17.54 1.28
N ILE A 420 4.50 -16.87 0.16
CA ILE A 420 3.63 -15.88 -0.46
C ILE A 420 3.20 -16.43 -1.81
N THR A 421 1.90 -16.51 -2.06
CA THR A 421 1.40 -16.95 -3.37
C THR A 421 1.43 -15.82 -4.41
N MET A 422 1.27 -16.13 -5.68
CA MET A 422 1.28 -15.13 -6.75
C MET A 422 0.23 -15.39 -7.84
N GLU A 423 -0.36 -16.58 -7.91
CA GLU A 423 -1.30 -16.96 -8.96
C GLU A 423 -2.53 -16.05 -8.99
N ASN A 424 -3.07 -15.73 -7.81
CA ASN A 424 -4.26 -14.89 -7.67
C ASN A 424 -3.98 -13.38 -7.74
N HIS A 425 -2.73 -12.97 -8.03
CA HIS A 425 -2.38 -11.55 -8.15
C HIS A 425 -3.02 -10.93 -9.40
N GLN A 426 -3.61 -9.74 -9.25
CA GLN A 426 -4.14 -8.95 -10.37
C GLN A 426 -3.10 -8.80 -11.50
N PRO A 427 -3.51 -8.51 -12.75
CA PRO A 427 -4.83 -8.16 -13.23
C PRO A 427 -5.74 -9.38 -13.46
N TYR A 428 -7.03 -9.20 -13.22
CA TYR A 428 -8.04 -10.22 -13.53
C TYR A 428 -8.53 -10.04 -14.95
N SER A 429 -7.64 -10.32 -15.92
CA SER A 429 -7.88 -10.17 -17.36
C SER A 429 -7.58 -11.46 -18.09
N GLY A 430 -8.21 -11.67 -19.25
CA GLY A 430 -8.12 -12.88 -20.03
C GLY A 430 -9.48 -13.58 -20.16
N GLU A 431 -9.45 -14.85 -20.49
CA GLU A 431 -10.64 -15.71 -20.62
C GLU A 431 -10.46 -16.97 -19.77
N LEU A 432 -11.57 -17.50 -19.27
CA LEU A 432 -11.57 -18.80 -18.62
C LEU A 432 -11.26 -19.88 -19.68
N ASP A 433 -10.49 -20.87 -19.28
CA ASP A 433 -10.18 -22.05 -20.11
C ASP A 433 -11.21 -23.17 -19.90
N GLU A 434 -11.07 -24.27 -20.68
CA GLU A 434 -11.95 -25.41 -20.58
C GLU A 434 -11.81 -26.20 -19.26
N TYR A 435 -10.76 -25.93 -18.48
CA TYR A 435 -10.49 -26.56 -17.18
C TYR A 435 -11.00 -25.72 -16.02
N SER A 436 -11.59 -24.57 -16.29
CA SER A 436 -12.10 -23.68 -15.25
C SER A 436 -13.31 -24.31 -14.56
N ALA A 437 -13.21 -24.51 -13.24
CA ALA A 437 -14.22 -25.13 -12.41
C ALA A 437 -15.35 -24.17 -12.04
N VAL A 438 -15.05 -22.87 -11.89
CA VAL A 438 -15.98 -21.86 -11.39
C VAL A 438 -16.32 -20.85 -12.47
N THR A 439 -17.61 -20.62 -12.64
CA THR A 439 -18.13 -19.49 -13.44
C THR A 439 -19.11 -18.66 -12.63
N VAL A 440 -19.14 -17.35 -12.90
CA VAL A 440 -19.98 -16.40 -12.20
C VAL A 440 -20.95 -15.72 -13.15
N THR A 441 -22.22 -15.73 -12.80
CA THR A 441 -23.23 -14.86 -13.40
C THR A 441 -23.69 -13.80 -12.39
N SER A 442 -24.13 -12.64 -12.86
CA SER A 442 -24.57 -11.56 -11.98
C SER A 442 -25.57 -10.67 -12.70
N SER A 443 -26.60 -10.25 -11.97
CA SER A 443 -27.57 -9.23 -12.40
C SER A 443 -27.20 -7.81 -11.98
N VAL A 444 -26.19 -7.66 -11.09
CA VAL A 444 -25.79 -6.36 -10.53
C VAL A 444 -24.50 -5.83 -11.12
N LEU A 445 -23.58 -6.71 -11.54
CA LEU A 445 -22.29 -6.32 -12.10
C LEU A 445 -22.41 -6.01 -13.60
N ASN A 446 -21.74 -4.96 -14.04
CA ASN A 446 -21.54 -4.72 -15.47
C ASN A 446 -20.66 -5.81 -16.12
N GLU A 447 -20.66 -5.87 -17.45
CA GLU A 447 -19.97 -6.91 -18.23
C GLU A 447 -18.45 -7.00 -17.93
N SER A 448 -17.78 -5.85 -17.79
CA SER A 448 -16.34 -5.79 -17.52
C SER A 448 -16.00 -6.34 -16.14
N LEU A 449 -16.74 -5.93 -15.12
CA LEU A 449 -16.57 -6.41 -13.76
C LEU A 449 -16.91 -7.90 -13.65
N ARG A 450 -18.00 -8.35 -14.29
CA ARG A 450 -18.36 -9.76 -14.30
C ARG A 450 -17.26 -10.64 -14.88
N ARG A 451 -16.56 -10.19 -15.94
CA ARG A 451 -15.39 -10.91 -16.48
C ARG A 451 -14.25 -10.99 -15.48
N ALA A 452 -13.91 -9.87 -14.84
CA ALA A 452 -12.86 -9.84 -13.81
C ALA A 452 -13.19 -10.75 -12.63
N VAL A 453 -14.43 -10.70 -12.14
CA VAL A 453 -14.94 -11.55 -11.05
C VAL A 453 -14.93 -13.04 -11.44
N ASN A 454 -15.22 -13.39 -12.70
CA ASN A 454 -15.12 -14.77 -13.17
C ASN A 454 -13.69 -15.31 -13.09
N ILE A 455 -12.70 -14.53 -13.54
CA ILE A 455 -11.30 -14.92 -13.49
C ILE A 455 -10.83 -15.02 -12.03
N TYR A 456 -11.21 -14.05 -11.22
CA TYR A 456 -10.92 -14.08 -9.79
C TYR A 456 -11.51 -15.32 -9.10
N ALA A 457 -12.76 -15.67 -9.39
CA ALA A 457 -13.41 -16.84 -8.81
C ALA A 457 -12.68 -18.15 -9.10
N GLN A 458 -12.16 -18.30 -10.32
CA GLN A 458 -11.33 -19.46 -10.68
C GLN A 458 -10.01 -19.48 -9.92
N ARG A 459 -9.32 -18.34 -9.86
CA ARG A 459 -8.05 -18.24 -9.12
C ARG A 459 -8.23 -18.43 -7.60
N LEU A 460 -9.35 -17.98 -7.07
CA LEU A 460 -9.73 -18.24 -5.68
C LEU A 460 -9.93 -19.75 -5.44
N TYR A 461 -10.58 -20.45 -6.40
CA TYR A 461 -10.72 -21.90 -6.34
C TYR A 461 -9.36 -22.60 -6.37
N ASP A 462 -8.42 -22.17 -7.22
CA ASP A 462 -7.07 -22.73 -7.28
C ASP A 462 -6.32 -22.53 -5.95
N ALA A 463 -6.44 -21.35 -5.32
CA ALA A 463 -5.90 -21.07 -3.97
C ALA A 463 -6.55 -21.93 -2.87
N ASP A 464 -7.86 -22.19 -2.96
CA ASP A 464 -8.59 -23.09 -2.06
C ASP A 464 -8.12 -24.54 -2.19
N GLN A 465 -7.82 -25.01 -3.41
CA GLN A 465 -7.25 -26.34 -3.62
C GLN A 465 -5.88 -26.47 -2.97
N MET A 466 -5.01 -25.45 -3.07
CA MET A 466 -3.73 -25.40 -2.35
C MET A 466 -3.93 -25.45 -0.83
N LEU A 467 -4.87 -24.70 -0.29
CA LEU A 467 -5.19 -24.74 1.15
C LEU A 467 -5.56 -26.17 1.59
N GLY A 468 -6.45 -26.84 0.83
CA GLY A 468 -6.85 -28.23 1.11
C GLY A 468 -5.69 -29.21 1.04
N ALA A 469 -4.83 -29.11 0.00
CA ALA A 469 -3.66 -29.95 -0.17
C ALA A 469 -2.66 -29.78 0.98
N LEU A 470 -2.37 -28.54 1.39
CA LEU A 470 -1.51 -28.26 2.54
C LEU A 470 -2.09 -28.80 3.85
N ALA A 471 -3.41 -28.74 4.06
CA ALA A 471 -4.05 -29.32 5.24
C ALA A 471 -3.91 -30.85 5.24
N ASP A 472 -4.11 -31.51 4.10
CA ASP A 472 -3.92 -32.96 3.95
C ASP A 472 -2.44 -33.35 4.14
N TYR A 473 -1.51 -32.51 3.66
CA TYR A 473 -0.08 -32.68 3.92
C TYR A 473 0.24 -32.59 5.41
N VAL A 474 -0.30 -31.59 6.12
CA VAL A 474 -0.14 -31.43 7.59
C VAL A 474 -0.61 -32.68 8.32
N ASP A 475 -1.74 -33.27 7.94
CA ASP A 475 -2.24 -34.54 8.50
C ASP A 475 -1.29 -35.71 8.27
N SER A 476 -0.58 -35.73 7.18
CA SER A 476 0.38 -36.80 6.83
C SER A 476 1.66 -36.75 7.65
N ARG A 477 1.97 -35.61 8.31
CA ARG A 477 3.23 -35.37 9.00
C ARG A 477 3.27 -36.06 10.38
N ALA A 478 4.39 -36.70 10.66
CA ALA A 478 4.63 -37.30 11.98
C ALA A 478 4.91 -36.24 13.07
N ARG A 479 5.55 -35.13 12.69
CA ARG A 479 5.88 -34.01 13.59
C ARG A 479 4.67 -33.13 13.84
N PRO A 480 4.52 -32.54 15.05
CA PRO A 480 3.54 -31.48 15.24
C PRO A 480 3.72 -30.38 14.20
N THR A 481 2.68 -30.08 13.47
CA THR A 481 2.72 -29.10 12.40
C THR A 481 1.46 -28.24 12.42
N ILE A 482 1.64 -26.93 12.29
CA ILE A 482 0.56 -25.95 12.22
C ILE A 482 0.61 -25.21 10.88
N LEU A 483 -0.54 -25.15 10.21
CA LEU A 483 -0.77 -24.38 9.01
C LEU A 483 -1.51 -23.10 9.38
N VAL A 484 -1.00 -21.98 8.94
CA VAL A 484 -1.65 -20.66 9.00
C VAL A 484 -1.81 -20.15 7.60
N PHE A 485 -3.03 -19.92 7.16
CA PHE A 485 -3.34 -19.46 5.81
C PHE A 485 -4.25 -18.24 5.90
N PHE A 486 -3.87 -17.13 5.26
CA PHE A 486 -4.61 -15.88 5.36
C PHE A 486 -4.53 -15.06 4.08
N GLY A 487 -5.58 -14.26 3.81
CA GLY A 487 -5.59 -13.28 2.73
C GLY A 487 -4.94 -11.97 3.18
N ASP A 488 -4.09 -11.41 2.35
CA ASP A 488 -3.38 -10.15 2.66
C ASP A 488 -4.24 -8.89 2.46
N HIS A 489 -5.12 -8.89 1.48
CA HIS A 489 -6.07 -7.82 1.18
C HIS A 489 -7.18 -8.30 0.24
N LYS A 490 -8.23 -7.49 0.09
CA LYS A 490 -9.25 -7.74 -0.93
C LYS A 490 -8.71 -7.56 -2.34
N PRO A 491 -9.21 -8.37 -3.32
CA PRO A 491 -8.83 -8.22 -4.72
C PRO A 491 -9.29 -6.90 -5.32
N ASN A 492 -8.53 -6.36 -6.27
CA ASN A 492 -8.97 -5.21 -7.05
C ASN A 492 -9.95 -5.65 -8.14
N LEU A 493 -11.24 -5.60 -7.83
CA LEU A 493 -12.34 -5.96 -8.73
C LEU A 493 -12.98 -4.71 -9.35
N GLY A 494 -12.18 -3.94 -10.07
CA GLY A 494 -12.60 -2.72 -10.75
C GLY A 494 -12.11 -1.44 -10.08
N ALA A 495 -12.02 -0.37 -10.87
CA ALA A 495 -11.54 0.92 -10.39
C ALA A 495 -12.47 1.49 -9.30
N ASN A 496 -11.89 2.20 -8.33
CA ASN A 496 -12.64 2.87 -7.27
C ASN A 496 -13.62 1.94 -6.50
N LEU A 497 -13.22 0.70 -6.24
CA LEU A 497 -14.02 -0.27 -5.49
C LEU A 497 -15.36 -0.64 -6.17
N GLU A 498 -15.44 -0.53 -7.49
CA GLU A 498 -16.69 -0.58 -8.24
C GLU A 498 -17.48 -1.87 -7.98
N ALA A 499 -16.84 -3.04 -7.92
CA ALA A 499 -17.53 -4.29 -7.63
C ALA A 499 -18.12 -4.31 -6.21
N TYR A 500 -17.41 -3.82 -5.21
CA TYR A 500 -17.86 -3.77 -3.82
C TYR A 500 -19.06 -2.82 -3.65
N ILE A 501 -19.06 -1.70 -4.39
CA ILE A 501 -20.17 -0.75 -4.42
C ILE A 501 -21.39 -1.36 -5.13
N GLN A 502 -21.20 -1.94 -6.32
CA GLN A 502 -22.33 -2.53 -7.09
C GLN A 502 -22.95 -3.72 -6.37
N THR A 503 -22.19 -4.46 -5.59
CA THR A 503 -22.70 -5.59 -4.78
C THR A 503 -23.17 -5.19 -3.39
N GLY A 504 -23.06 -3.91 -3.02
CA GLY A 504 -23.54 -3.40 -1.73
C GLY A 504 -22.70 -3.84 -0.52
N VAL A 505 -21.46 -4.24 -0.73
CA VAL A 505 -20.51 -4.57 0.36
C VAL A 505 -19.93 -3.30 0.96
N TYR A 506 -19.76 -2.26 0.14
CA TYR A 506 -19.27 -0.96 0.56
C TYR A 506 -20.18 0.16 0.04
N ASP A 507 -20.52 1.10 0.93
CA ASP A 507 -21.27 2.31 0.60
C ASP A 507 -20.37 3.54 0.74
N PRO A 508 -19.95 4.19 -0.36
CA PRO A 508 -19.06 5.36 -0.29
C PRO A 508 -19.72 6.58 0.37
N GLU A 509 -21.05 6.64 0.51
CA GLU A 509 -21.73 7.70 1.24
C GLU A 509 -21.65 7.53 2.75
N GLN A 510 -21.33 6.32 3.22
CA GLN A 510 -21.14 5.96 4.63
C GLN A 510 -19.66 5.76 4.99
N TRP A 511 -18.77 6.51 4.40
CA TRP A 511 -17.32 6.41 4.63
C TRP A 511 -16.91 6.63 6.11
N TYR A 512 -17.76 7.25 6.91
CA TYR A 512 -17.59 7.49 8.35
C TYR A 512 -18.12 6.35 9.24
N ASP A 513 -18.83 5.40 8.68
CA ASP A 513 -19.30 4.23 9.42
C ASP A 513 -18.19 3.19 9.51
N LEU A 514 -17.81 2.82 10.75
CA LEU A 514 -16.68 1.94 10.99
C LEU A 514 -16.87 0.55 10.39
N GLU A 515 -18.06 -0.04 10.51
CA GLU A 515 -18.32 -1.39 9.98
C GLU A 515 -18.29 -1.40 8.45
N ASN A 516 -18.79 -0.33 7.83
CA ASN A 516 -18.70 -0.13 6.39
C ASN A 516 -17.22 -0.04 5.94
N VAL A 517 -16.37 0.68 6.68
CA VAL A 517 -14.92 0.79 6.38
C VAL A 517 -14.21 -0.54 6.67
N LYS A 518 -14.49 -1.19 7.81
CA LYS A 518 -13.94 -2.51 8.17
C LYS A 518 -14.21 -3.55 7.07
N SER A 519 -15.37 -3.48 6.42
CA SER A 519 -15.73 -4.40 5.34
C SER A 519 -14.70 -4.40 4.19
N LEU A 520 -14.00 -3.30 3.94
CA LEU A 520 -12.97 -3.20 2.89
C LEU A 520 -11.65 -3.88 3.26
N TYR A 521 -11.31 -3.88 4.54
CA TYR A 521 -10.01 -4.35 5.04
C TYR A 521 -10.04 -5.78 5.58
N SER A 522 -11.20 -6.44 5.53
CA SER A 522 -11.41 -7.78 6.06
C SER A 522 -11.13 -8.88 5.03
N THR A 523 -10.37 -9.90 5.42
CA THR A 523 -10.10 -11.13 4.67
C THR A 523 -10.22 -12.33 5.61
N PRO A 524 -10.43 -13.56 5.12
CA PRO A 524 -10.44 -14.73 5.98
C PRO A 524 -9.04 -15.17 6.36
N PHE A 525 -8.93 -15.82 7.52
CA PHE A 525 -7.78 -16.62 7.90
C PHE A 525 -8.23 -17.98 8.44
N VAL A 526 -7.32 -18.96 8.39
CA VAL A 526 -7.48 -20.25 9.03
C VAL A 526 -6.17 -20.69 9.69
N ILE A 527 -6.28 -21.30 10.87
CA ILE A 527 -5.21 -21.94 11.61
C ILE A 527 -5.62 -23.39 11.82
N TYR A 528 -4.81 -24.32 11.34
CA TYR A 528 -5.07 -25.75 11.42
C TYR A 528 -3.82 -26.51 11.90
N ALA A 529 -4.00 -27.50 12.75
CA ALA A 529 -2.88 -28.31 13.23
C ALA A 529 -3.22 -29.80 13.29
N ASN A 530 -2.20 -30.66 13.08
CA ASN A 530 -2.33 -32.10 13.24
C ASN A 530 -2.20 -32.59 14.70
N ARG A 531 -2.19 -31.67 15.65
CA ARG A 531 -2.16 -31.92 17.09
C ARG A 531 -3.10 -30.91 17.78
N ASP A 532 -3.45 -31.24 19.02
CA ASP A 532 -4.28 -30.35 19.83
C ASP A 532 -3.62 -29.00 20.04
N ILE A 533 -4.36 -27.94 19.75
CA ILE A 533 -3.96 -26.54 19.95
C ILE A 533 -5.01 -25.79 20.77
N SER A 534 -4.57 -24.77 21.48
CA SER A 534 -5.45 -23.96 22.33
C SER A 534 -6.16 -22.86 21.54
N GLY A 535 -7.47 -22.74 21.70
CA GLY A 535 -8.26 -21.60 21.21
C GLY A 535 -8.29 -20.39 22.13
N GLY A 536 -7.50 -20.38 23.21
CA GLY A 536 -7.59 -19.38 24.28
C GLY A 536 -7.36 -17.93 23.85
N PHE A 537 -6.65 -17.69 22.73
CA PHE A 537 -6.46 -16.34 22.18
C PHE A 537 -7.78 -15.70 21.74
N PHE A 538 -8.74 -16.49 21.29
CA PHE A 538 -10.05 -16.03 20.80
C PHE A 538 -11.14 -16.06 21.87
N GLU A 539 -10.82 -16.37 23.12
CA GLU A 539 -11.81 -16.44 24.19
C GLU A 539 -12.49 -15.07 24.40
N GLY A 540 -13.81 -15.03 24.23
CA GLY A 540 -14.60 -13.81 24.32
C GLY A 540 -14.70 -13.00 23.01
N ASN A 541 -13.98 -13.37 21.95
CA ASN A 541 -14.04 -12.79 20.63
C ASN A 541 -14.99 -13.59 19.74
N ARG A 542 -16.21 -13.06 19.48
CA ARG A 542 -17.29 -13.81 18.83
C ARG A 542 -17.01 -14.21 17.39
N ASP A 543 -16.27 -13.37 16.66
CA ASP A 543 -16.04 -13.52 15.23
C ASP A 543 -14.58 -13.88 14.93
N ASN A 544 -13.78 -14.22 15.97
CA ASN A 544 -12.35 -14.48 15.87
C ASN A 544 -11.64 -13.39 15.04
N GLU A 545 -11.97 -12.12 15.32
CA GLU A 545 -11.37 -10.99 14.63
C GLU A 545 -9.90 -10.83 15.06
N ILE A 546 -9.02 -10.49 14.12
CA ILE A 546 -7.60 -10.29 14.40
C ILE A 546 -6.98 -9.25 13.49
N THR A 547 -6.08 -8.43 14.03
CA THR A 547 -5.20 -7.56 13.23
C THR A 547 -3.91 -8.28 12.83
N SER A 548 -3.31 -7.85 11.73
CA SER A 548 -2.13 -8.45 11.10
C SER A 548 -0.99 -8.72 12.09
N TYR A 549 -0.62 -7.74 12.93
CA TYR A 549 0.50 -7.87 13.89
C TYR A 549 0.25 -8.89 15.02
N ASN A 550 -0.98 -9.41 15.15
CA ASN A 550 -1.33 -10.43 16.18
C ASN A 550 -1.47 -11.85 15.61
N LEU A 551 -1.42 -12.06 14.31
CA LEU A 551 -1.65 -13.39 13.72
C LEU A 551 -0.66 -14.44 14.25
N LEU A 552 0.64 -14.17 14.24
CA LEU A 552 1.63 -15.10 14.79
C LEU A 552 1.67 -15.13 16.33
N ASN A 553 1.17 -14.08 16.99
CA ASN A 553 0.95 -14.13 18.44
C ASN A 553 -0.14 -15.16 18.81
N THR A 554 -1.20 -15.24 18.00
CA THR A 554 -2.23 -16.28 18.11
C THR A 554 -1.62 -17.67 17.99
N VAL A 555 -0.73 -17.88 17.02
CA VAL A 555 -0.02 -19.15 16.83
C VAL A 555 0.83 -19.50 18.06
N ALA A 556 1.56 -18.52 18.60
CA ALA A 556 2.39 -18.72 19.78
C ALA A 556 1.54 -19.14 20.99
N VAL A 557 0.38 -18.50 21.22
CA VAL A 557 -0.55 -18.90 22.30
C VAL A 557 -1.11 -20.30 22.05
N SER A 558 -1.52 -20.58 20.82
CA SER A 558 -2.19 -21.84 20.46
C SER A 558 -1.27 -23.06 20.57
N THR A 559 0.02 -22.88 20.24
CA THR A 559 1.03 -23.96 20.27
C THR A 559 1.83 -24.03 21.56
N GLY A 560 1.65 -23.09 22.49
CA GLY A 560 2.47 -22.98 23.69
C GLY A 560 3.91 -22.52 23.42
N PHE A 561 4.16 -21.82 22.31
CA PHE A 561 5.46 -21.21 22.00
C PHE A 561 5.78 -20.08 22.99
N GLY A 562 7.07 -19.81 23.24
CA GLY A 562 7.51 -18.72 24.11
C GLY A 562 7.06 -17.35 23.61
N ARG A 563 6.73 -16.44 24.53
CA ARG A 563 6.21 -15.10 24.21
C ARG A 563 7.02 -14.02 24.89
N THR A 564 7.47 -13.03 24.13
CA THR A 564 8.19 -11.87 24.68
C THR A 564 7.26 -10.95 25.47
N ALA A 565 7.82 -10.04 26.22
CA ALA A 565 7.05 -9.02 26.95
C ALA A 565 6.18 -8.17 26.00
N TYR A 566 6.71 -7.83 24.83
CA TYR A 566 5.94 -7.09 23.80
C TYR A 566 4.77 -7.91 23.24
N MET A 567 4.96 -9.18 22.94
CA MET A 567 3.86 -10.08 22.54
C MET A 567 2.75 -10.13 23.59
N ARG A 568 3.11 -10.10 24.89
CA ARG A 568 2.14 -10.03 25.99
C ARG A 568 1.34 -8.73 26.01
N ALA A 569 1.99 -7.61 25.69
CA ALA A 569 1.30 -6.33 25.54
C ALA A 569 0.33 -6.34 24.35
N LEU A 570 0.72 -6.96 23.23
CA LEU A 570 -0.16 -7.13 22.08
C LEU A 570 -1.37 -8.05 22.36
N GLU A 571 -1.20 -9.09 23.21
CA GLU A 571 -2.32 -9.92 23.70
C GLU A 571 -3.31 -9.08 24.52
N GLU A 572 -2.81 -8.20 25.40
CA GLU A 572 -3.66 -7.31 26.18
C GLU A 572 -4.40 -6.31 25.28
N LEU A 573 -3.73 -5.76 24.26
CA LEU A 573 -4.35 -4.90 23.26
C LEU A 573 -5.49 -5.64 22.53
N HIS A 574 -5.23 -6.87 22.07
CA HIS A 574 -6.24 -7.70 21.41
C HIS A 574 -7.44 -8.01 22.34
N ARG A 575 -7.19 -8.30 23.61
CA ARG A 575 -8.24 -8.57 24.59
C ARG A 575 -9.15 -7.36 24.84
N ILE A 576 -8.62 -6.14 24.76
CA ILE A 576 -9.39 -4.90 24.91
C ILE A 576 -10.14 -4.59 23.62
N THR A 577 -9.45 -4.69 22.49
CA THR A 577 -10.01 -4.49 21.15
C THR A 577 -9.36 -5.46 20.16
N PRO A 578 -10.10 -6.43 19.64
CA PRO A 578 -9.57 -7.40 18.67
C PRO A 578 -9.03 -6.74 17.40
N VAL A 579 -9.60 -5.61 17.01
CA VAL A 579 -9.22 -4.86 15.83
C VAL A 579 -8.77 -3.46 16.22
N TYR A 580 -7.49 -3.21 16.08
CA TYR A 580 -6.93 -1.88 16.24
C TYR A 580 -5.94 -1.57 15.12
N ASN A 581 -6.24 -0.57 14.35
CA ASN A 581 -5.29 0.21 13.57
C ASN A 581 -5.80 1.66 13.50
N VAL A 582 -4.96 2.60 13.12
CA VAL A 582 -5.34 4.04 13.14
C VAL A 582 -6.52 4.36 12.21
N ARG A 583 -6.69 3.59 11.12
CA ARG A 583 -7.81 3.78 10.18
C ARG A 583 -9.13 3.24 10.71
N LEU A 584 -9.07 2.23 11.57
CA LEU A 584 -10.23 1.52 12.12
C LEU A 584 -10.45 1.83 13.63
N ALA A 585 -9.70 2.80 14.17
CA ALA A 585 -9.77 3.15 15.58
C ALA A 585 -11.01 3.99 15.89
N GLN A 586 -11.70 3.61 16.97
CA GLN A 586 -12.65 4.45 17.67
C GLN A 586 -11.98 5.14 18.86
N ASP A 587 -12.64 6.12 19.47
CA ASP A 587 -12.20 6.76 20.71
C ASP A 587 -12.21 5.73 21.86
N LEU A 588 -11.04 5.29 22.28
CA LEU A 588 -10.88 4.03 23.01
C LEU A 588 -10.59 4.21 24.51
N GLY A 589 -10.47 5.45 25.00
CA GLY A 589 -10.24 5.74 26.43
C GLY A 589 -8.84 5.39 26.96
N ALA A 590 -8.51 5.92 28.13
CA ALA A 590 -7.15 5.97 28.69
C ALA A 590 -6.42 4.62 28.89
N GLY A 591 -7.11 3.50 28.94
CA GLY A 591 -6.47 2.17 29.10
C GLY A 591 -5.77 1.69 27.83
N LEU A 592 -6.27 2.12 26.67
CA LEU A 592 -5.73 1.78 25.36
C LEU A 592 -4.61 2.74 24.93
N ASP A 593 -4.66 4.00 25.36
CA ASP A 593 -3.66 5.01 25.01
C ASP A 593 -2.23 4.56 25.33
N ARG A 594 -2.03 3.87 26.47
CA ARG A 594 -0.73 3.32 26.86
C ARG A 594 -0.24 2.24 25.89
N LEU A 595 -1.11 1.33 25.47
CA LEU A 595 -0.76 0.22 24.57
C LEU A 595 -0.49 0.70 23.15
N VAL A 596 -1.26 1.68 22.70
CA VAL A 596 -1.07 2.35 21.41
C VAL A 596 0.24 3.11 21.40
N GLU A 597 0.52 3.85 22.47
CA GLU A 597 1.81 4.56 22.60
C GLU A 597 2.97 3.56 22.68
N LEU A 598 2.82 2.44 23.41
CA LEU A 598 3.82 1.38 23.43
C LEU A 598 4.09 0.83 22.04
N GLN A 599 3.04 0.51 21.27
CA GLN A 599 3.18 0.00 19.90
C GLN A 599 3.93 0.99 19.00
N LYS A 600 3.62 2.27 19.10
CA LYS A 600 4.31 3.35 18.38
C LYS A 600 5.80 3.43 18.76
N GLN A 601 6.09 3.44 20.05
CA GLN A 601 7.46 3.56 20.58
C GLN A 601 8.30 2.33 20.21
N VAL A 602 7.75 1.12 20.32
CA VAL A 602 8.44 -0.14 19.96
C VAL A 602 8.68 -0.21 18.46
N THR A 603 7.69 0.19 17.63
CA THR A 603 7.86 0.22 16.17
C THR A 603 9.02 1.15 15.78
N TYR A 604 9.08 2.36 16.33
CA TYR A 604 10.20 3.26 16.08
C TYR A 604 11.52 2.68 16.60
N ASP A 605 11.52 2.18 17.84
CA ASP A 605 12.71 1.69 18.53
C ASP A 605 13.42 0.57 17.75
N ARG A 606 12.65 -0.39 17.24
CA ARG A 606 13.19 -1.55 16.52
C ARG A 606 13.60 -1.21 15.08
N ILE A 607 12.90 -0.30 14.42
CA ILE A 607 13.19 0.07 13.01
C ILE A 607 14.31 1.11 12.92
N ALA A 608 14.27 2.18 13.72
CA ALA A 608 15.15 3.34 13.58
C ALA A 608 15.81 3.79 14.89
N GLY A 609 15.31 3.31 16.02
CA GLY A 609 15.76 3.69 17.35
C GLY A 609 17.01 2.94 17.81
N LYS A 610 17.13 2.77 19.11
CA LYS A 610 18.32 2.18 19.76
C LYS A 610 18.15 0.72 20.19
N GLY A 611 16.97 0.13 19.92
CA GLY A 611 16.69 -1.26 20.30
C GLY A 611 16.52 -1.46 21.81
N TYR A 612 16.04 -0.48 22.54
CA TYR A 612 15.77 -0.58 23.98
C TYR A 612 14.68 -1.59 24.33
N SER A 613 13.78 -1.88 23.39
CA SER A 613 12.69 -2.83 23.52
C SER A 613 13.07 -4.26 23.13
N ASN A 614 14.30 -4.50 22.69
CA ASN A 614 14.80 -5.83 22.41
C ASN A 614 15.05 -6.53 23.76
N GLY A 615 14.41 -7.69 23.95
CA GLY A 615 14.39 -8.41 25.21
C GLY A 615 15.19 -9.69 25.23
#